data_cb541354c8bc4a0fb221b0bdbe1ccfc7
#
_entry.id   cb541354c8bc4a0fb221b0bdbe1ccfc7
#
_cell.length_a   1.000
_cell.length_b   1.000
_cell.length_c   1.000
_cell.angle_alpha   90.00
_cell.angle_beta   90.00
_cell.angle_gamma   90.00
#
_symmetry.space_group_name_H-M   'P 1'
#
loop_
_entity.id
_entity.type
_entity.pdbx_description
1 polymer ?
#
loop_
_entity_poly.entity_id
_entity_poly.type
_entity_poly.pdbx_seq_one_letter_code
_entity_poly.pdbx_strand_id
1 'polypeptide(L)'
;MVLKVVQVIPKLGYGGAETGCYDLAHYLPEKGCKSYIITSSGQLLNFVKKKKVKVFRLPVNSKNPLIILFNAVIISLIVLIYNIDIVHARSRAPAWSCLWACFITRRKFVTTFHGTYNFSNSFKKFYNSVMVKSDLIIAGSNFIFNHILENYN
;
A
#
# COMPACT_ATOMS: atom_id res chain seq x y z
N MET A 1 -1.83 -23.11 -4.89
CA MET A 1 -0.92 -21.96 -5.08
C MET A 1 -0.93 -21.14 -3.80
N VAL A 2 0.23 -20.74 -3.25
CA VAL A 2 0.31 -19.93 -2.02
C VAL A 2 0.22 -18.44 -2.41
N LEU A 3 -0.83 -17.77 -1.95
CA LEU A 3 -1.03 -16.34 -2.20
C LEU A 3 0.09 -15.50 -1.54
N LYS A 4 0.61 -14.53 -2.26
CA LYS A 4 1.71 -13.66 -1.82
C LYS A 4 1.26 -12.20 -1.88
N VAL A 5 1.27 -11.53 -0.74
CA VAL A 5 0.76 -10.17 -0.59
C VAL A 5 1.86 -9.26 -0.07
N VAL A 6 2.07 -8.13 -0.74
CA VAL A 6 2.91 -7.04 -0.22
C VAL A 6 2.06 -5.84 0.17
N GLN A 7 2.19 -5.38 1.41
CA GLN A 7 1.61 -4.13 1.88
C GLN A 7 2.65 -3.02 1.77
N VAL A 8 2.27 -1.89 1.20
CA VAL A 8 3.14 -0.71 1.04
C VAL A 8 2.57 0.46 1.82
N ILE A 9 3.33 0.89 2.83
CA ILE A 9 2.92 1.94 3.76
C ILE A 9 4.06 2.95 3.98
N PRO A 10 3.78 4.28 4.08
CA PRO A 10 4.83 5.29 4.21
C PRO A 10 5.74 5.07 5.41
N LYS A 11 5.15 4.84 6.58
CA LYS A 11 5.82 4.53 7.84
C LYS A 11 5.03 3.44 8.56
N LEU A 12 5.70 2.56 9.29
CA LEU A 12 5.08 1.55 10.15
C LEU A 12 5.18 2.01 11.62
N GLY A 13 4.43 3.10 11.93
CA GLY A 13 4.33 3.69 13.27
C GLY A 13 3.24 3.06 14.13
N TYR A 14 2.65 3.81 15.06
CA TYR A 14 1.61 3.34 15.98
C TYR A 14 0.19 3.83 15.64
N GLY A 15 -0.03 4.44 14.49
CA GLY A 15 -1.37 4.86 14.06
C GLY A 15 -2.24 3.67 13.65
N GLY A 16 -3.55 3.89 13.51
CA GLY A 16 -4.51 2.83 13.15
C GLY A 16 -4.24 2.17 11.81
N ALA A 17 -3.80 2.92 10.80
CA ALA A 17 -3.41 2.38 9.50
C ALA A 17 -2.17 1.49 9.59
N GLU A 18 -1.22 1.88 10.41
CA GLU A 18 0.06 1.21 10.65
C GLU A 18 -0.13 -0.06 11.46
N THR A 19 -0.92 0.01 12.54
CA THR A 19 -1.27 -1.15 13.36
C THR A 19 -2.04 -2.17 12.52
N GLY A 20 -3.04 -1.74 11.75
CA GLY A 20 -3.77 -2.63 10.85
C GLY A 20 -2.89 -3.22 9.73
N CYS A 21 -1.83 -2.52 9.30
CA CYS A 21 -0.84 -3.09 8.38
C CYS A 21 -0.02 -4.19 9.07
N TYR A 22 0.44 -3.92 10.28
CA TYR A 22 1.21 -4.86 11.10
C TYR A 22 0.40 -6.13 11.40
N ASP A 23 -0.83 -5.97 11.85
CA ASP A 23 -1.71 -7.09 12.21
C ASP A 23 -2.03 -7.96 10.99
N LEU A 24 -2.42 -7.34 9.86
CA LEU A 24 -2.66 -8.09 8.64
C LEU A 24 -1.41 -8.80 8.14
N ALA A 25 -0.23 -8.17 8.24
CA ALA A 25 1.02 -8.80 7.82
C ALA A 25 1.34 -10.06 8.62
N HIS A 26 0.98 -10.12 9.90
CA HIS A 26 1.20 -11.29 10.75
C HIS A 26 0.08 -12.32 10.64
N TYR A 27 -1.15 -11.89 10.32
CA TYR A 27 -2.29 -12.77 10.11
C TYR A 27 -2.20 -13.58 8.80
N LEU A 28 -1.73 -12.96 7.71
CA LEU A 28 -1.62 -13.61 6.41
C LEU A 28 -0.85 -14.95 6.44
N PRO A 29 0.33 -15.04 7.09
CA PRO A 29 1.04 -16.32 7.23
C PRO A 29 0.27 -17.39 8.01
N GLU A 30 -0.58 -17.02 8.96
CA GLU A 30 -1.43 -17.93 9.71
C GLU A 30 -2.54 -18.54 8.84
N LYS A 31 -2.85 -17.88 7.72
CA LYS A 31 -3.76 -18.36 6.68
C LYS A 31 -3.04 -19.01 5.49
N GLY A 32 -1.77 -19.35 5.63
CA GLY A 32 -0.99 -20.01 4.59
C GLY A 32 -0.51 -19.09 3.46
N CYS A 33 -0.62 -17.76 3.62
CA CYS A 33 -0.13 -16.78 2.65
C CYS A 33 1.32 -16.38 2.95
N LYS A 34 2.06 -15.87 1.95
CA LYS A 34 3.33 -15.20 2.17
C LYS A 34 3.09 -13.69 2.30
N SER A 35 3.70 -13.09 3.32
CA SER A 35 3.48 -11.70 3.68
C SER A 35 4.76 -10.88 3.57
N TYR A 36 4.62 -9.70 2.95
CA TYR A 36 5.70 -8.74 2.72
C TYR A 36 5.24 -7.34 3.12
N ILE A 37 6.17 -6.53 3.61
CA ILE A 37 5.95 -5.09 3.87
C ILE A 37 7.03 -4.29 3.15
N ILE A 38 6.62 -3.19 2.51
CA ILE A 38 7.50 -2.14 2.01
C ILE A 38 7.18 -0.86 2.78
N THR A 39 8.19 -0.26 3.42
CA THR A 39 8.02 0.97 4.20
C THR A 39 9.33 1.74 4.29
N SER A 40 9.27 3.05 4.57
CA SER A 40 10.49 3.85 4.76
C SER A 40 11.10 3.65 6.14
N SER A 41 10.26 3.56 7.18
CA SER A 41 10.67 3.50 8.59
C SER A 41 9.49 3.15 9.50
N GLY A 42 9.68 3.17 10.80
CA GLY A 42 8.61 3.06 11.79
C GLY A 42 8.99 2.20 13.01
N GLN A 43 8.38 2.50 14.14
CA GLN A 43 8.68 1.87 15.42
C GLN A 43 8.23 0.41 15.47
N LEU A 44 7.09 0.07 14.85
CA LEU A 44 6.58 -1.31 14.79
C LEU A 44 7.52 -2.26 14.01
N LEU A 45 8.48 -1.74 13.23
CA LEU A 45 9.49 -2.57 12.57
C LEU A 45 10.31 -3.41 13.55
N ASN A 46 10.51 -2.92 14.78
CA ASN A 46 11.26 -3.62 15.82
C ASN A 46 10.52 -4.88 16.32
N PHE A 47 9.20 -4.93 16.13
CA PHE A 47 8.34 -6.01 16.56
C PHE A 47 7.95 -6.98 15.45
N VAL A 48 8.30 -6.67 14.19
CA VAL A 48 7.98 -7.55 13.06
C VAL A 48 8.72 -8.88 13.18
N LYS A 49 7.94 -9.97 13.20
CA LYS A 49 8.47 -11.34 13.23
C LYS A 49 9.10 -11.71 11.88
N LYS A 50 10.39 -11.49 11.72
CA LYS A 50 11.14 -11.66 10.46
C LYS A 50 11.02 -13.07 9.84
N LYS A 51 10.71 -14.09 10.65
CA LYS A 51 10.44 -15.46 10.16
C LYS A 51 9.09 -15.58 9.43
N LYS A 52 8.13 -14.71 9.75
CA LYS A 52 6.77 -14.68 9.17
C LYS A 52 6.59 -13.63 8.07
N VAL A 53 7.23 -12.47 8.24
CA VAL A 53 7.02 -11.29 7.37
C VAL A 53 8.37 -10.77 6.88
N LYS A 54 8.52 -10.67 5.56
CA LYS A 54 9.71 -10.06 4.95
C LYS A 54 9.48 -8.56 4.75
N VAL A 55 10.46 -7.76 5.19
CA VAL A 55 10.38 -6.30 5.11
C VAL A 55 11.44 -5.76 4.16
N PHE A 56 11.03 -4.82 3.28
CA PHE A 56 11.90 -4.03 2.44
C PHE A 56 11.81 -2.55 2.85
N ARG A 57 12.94 -1.85 2.84
CA ARG A 57 12.99 -0.42 3.13
C ARG A 57 13.17 0.37 1.85
N LEU A 58 12.19 1.21 1.52
CA LEU A 58 12.20 2.13 0.38
C LEU A 58 11.63 3.48 0.80
N PRO A 59 12.03 4.60 0.17
CA PRO A 59 11.54 5.94 0.50
C PRO A 59 10.09 6.17 -0.03
N VAL A 60 9.16 5.25 0.28
CA VAL A 60 7.77 5.27 -0.20
C VAL A 60 6.89 6.34 0.47
N ASN A 61 7.43 7.07 1.44
CA ASN A 61 6.81 8.24 2.06
C ASN A 61 7.01 9.53 1.24
N SER A 62 7.88 9.51 0.23
CA SER A 62 8.18 10.69 -0.59
C SER A 62 7.04 11.02 -1.56
N LYS A 63 6.81 12.32 -1.77
CA LYS A 63 5.91 12.85 -2.80
C LYS A 63 6.66 13.37 -4.03
N ASN A 64 7.99 13.28 -4.05
CA ASN A 64 8.81 13.68 -5.18
C ASN A 64 8.56 12.72 -6.36
N PRO A 65 8.20 13.22 -7.57
CA PRO A 65 7.90 12.40 -8.74
C PRO A 65 9.05 11.46 -9.14
N LEU A 66 10.29 11.91 -9.05
CA LEU A 66 11.46 11.08 -9.39
C LEU A 66 11.63 9.92 -8.40
N ILE A 67 11.38 10.17 -7.10
CA ILE A 67 11.41 9.12 -6.08
C ILE A 67 10.23 8.15 -6.24
N ILE A 68 9.05 8.67 -6.62
CA ILE A 68 7.89 7.83 -6.93
C ILE A 68 8.21 6.88 -8.10
N LEU A 69 8.83 7.39 -9.17
CA LEU A 69 9.23 6.58 -10.32
C LEU A 69 10.30 5.55 -9.94
N PHE A 70 11.32 5.96 -9.19
CA PHE A 70 12.34 5.05 -8.65
C PHE A 70 11.71 3.93 -7.82
N ASN A 71 10.82 4.27 -6.90
CA ASN A 71 10.08 3.29 -6.09
C ASN A 71 9.25 2.34 -6.96
N ALA A 72 8.61 2.84 -8.03
CA ALA A 72 7.84 2.01 -8.95
C ALA A 72 8.70 0.92 -9.59
N VAL A 73 9.90 1.27 -10.05
CA VAL A 73 10.86 0.32 -10.64
C VAL A 73 11.28 -0.73 -9.60
N ILE A 74 11.69 -0.30 -8.40
CA ILE A 74 12.15 -1.22 -7.36
C ILE A 74 11.00 -2.12 -6.87
N ILE A 75 9.79 -1.58 -6.70
CA ILE A 75 8.60 -2.39 -6.34
C ILE A 75 8.31 -3.41 -7.44
N SER A 76 8.41 -3.03 -8.73
CA SER A 76 8.24 -3.97 -9.85
C SER A 76 9.24 -5.13 -9.78
N LEU A 77 10.51 -4.84 -9.51
CA LEU A 77 11.54 -5.86 -9.35
C LEU A 77 11.25 -6.79 -8.15
N ILE A 78 10.84 -6.24 -7.01
CA ILE A 78 10.45 -7.03 -5.84
C ILE A 78 9.25 -7.94 -6.18
N VAL A 79 8.24 -7.39 -6.86
CA VAL A 79 7.04 -8.13 -7.27
C VAL A 79 7.40 -9.31 -8.17
N LEU A 80 8.28 -9.11 -9.14
CA LEU A 80 8.72 -10.18 -10.07
C LEU A 80 9.60 -11.21 -9.37
N ILE A 81 10.62 -10.79 -8.63
CA ILE A 81 11.58 -11.69 -7.96
C ILE A 81 10.87 -12.59 -6.94
N TYR A 82 9.95 -12.03 -6.16
CA TYR A 82 9.22 -12.79 -5.13
C TYR A 82 7.92 -13.41 -5.65
N ASN A 83 7.58 -13.17 -6.92
CA ASN A 83 6.33 -13.59 -7.56
C ASN A 83 5.10 -13.21 -6.71
N ILE A 84 5.00 -11.92 -6.36
CA ILE A 84 3.92 -11.37 -5.54
C ILE A 84 2.64 -11.28 -6.38
N ASP A 85 1.50 -11.66 -5.82
CA ASP A 85 0.21 -11.68 -6.49
C ASP A 85 -0.59 -10.39 -6.29
N ILE A 86 -0.49 -9.81 -5.07
CA ILE A 86 -1.25 -8.61 -4.68
C ILE A 86 -0.31 -7.56 -4.12
N VAL A 87 -0.41 -6.34 -4.64
CA VAL A 87 0.25 -5.14 -4.10
C VAL A 87 -0.81 -4.27 -3.45
N HIS A 88 -0.70 -4.06 -2.14
CA HIS A 88 -1.67 -3.35 -1.33
C HIS A 88 -1.11 -2.03 -0.81
N ALA A 89 -1.50 -0.91 -1.41
CA ALA A 89 -1.11 0.42 -0.94
C ALA A 89 -2.06 0.92 0.17
N ARG A 90 -1.48 1.36 1.26
CA ARG A 90 -2.21 1.83 2.44
C ARG A 90 -2.17 3.35 2.62
N SER A 91 -1.72 4.09 1.60
CA SER A 91 -1.70 5.55 1.58
C SER A 91 -1.45 6.06 0.16
N ARG A 92 -1.79 7.34 -0.09
CA ARG A 92 -1.63 8.02 -1.38
C ARG A 92 -0.19 8.07 -1.89
N ALA A 93 0.77 8.37 -1.01
CA ALA A 93 2.17 8.51 -1.41
C ALA A 93 2.72 7.22 -2.07
N PRO A 94 2.63 6.03 -1.45
CA PRO A 94 3.05 4.80 -2.09
C PRO A 94 2.12 4.33 -3.21
N ALA A 95 0.83 4.76 -3.22
CA ALA A 95 -0.14 4.27 -4.19
C ALA A 95 0.25 4.59 -5.63
N TRP A 96 0.86 5.74 -5.91
CA TRP A 96 1.37 6.07 -7.25
C TRP A 96 2.46 5.10 -7.71
N SER A 97 3.43 4.80 -6.84
CA SER A 97 4.48 3.82 -7.16
C SER A 97 3.91 2.41 -7.34
N CYS A 98 2.93 2.03 -6.51
CA CYS A 98 2.27 0.73 -6.60
C CYS A 98 1.43 0.59 -7.88
N LEU A 99 0.70 1.65 -8.28
CA LEU A 99 -0.08 1.67 -9.52
C LEU A 99 0.81 1.39 -10.73
N TRP A 100 1.94 2.11 -10.86
CA TRP A 100 2.89 1.89 -11.95
C TRP A 100 3.53 0.51 -11.90
N ALA A 101 3.90 0.05 -10.69
CA ALA A 101 4.46 -1.30 -10.53
C ALA A 101 3.47 -2.40 -10.94
N CYS A 102 2.21 -2.27 -10.55
CA CYS A 102 1.16 -3.23 -10.93
C CYS A 102 0.86 -3.20 -12.42
N PHE A 103 0.85 -2.00 -13.03
CA PHE A 103 0.68 -1.86 -14.48
C PHE A 103 1.80 -2.59 -15.25
N ILE A 104 3.07 -2.40 -14.84
CA ILE A 104 4.23 -3.04 -15.47
C ILE A 104 4.20 -4.56 -15.26
N THR A 105 3.89 -5.02 -14.04
CA THR A 105 3.98 -6.43 -13.66
C THR A 105 2.68 -7.22 -13.88
N ARG A 106 1.60 -6.54 -14.25
CA ARG A 106 0.24 -7.09 -14.42
C ARG A 106 -0.26 -7.82 -13.16
N ARG A 107 0.07 -7.28 -11.98
CA ARG A 107 -0.38 -7.80 -10.69
C ARG A 107 -1.56 -7.03 -10.15
N LYS A 108 -2.32 -7.65 -9.25
CA LYS A 108 -3.49 -7.04 -8.64
C LYS A 108 -3.11 -5.91 -7.70
N PHE A 109 -3.78 -4.79 -7.86
CA PHE A 109 -3.58 -3.59 -7.07
C PHE A 109 -4.76 -3.38 -6.11
N VAL A 110 -4.47 -3.24 -4.82
CA VAL A 110 -5.45 -2.99 -3.77
C VAL A 110 -5.10 -1.70 -3.04
N THR A 111 -6.10 -0.93 -2.66
CA THR A 111 -5.92 0.27 -1.84
C THR A 111 -6.82 0.23 -0.61
N THR A 112 -6.36 0.83 0.50
CA THR A 112 -7.20 1.08 1.68
C THR A 112 -7.26 2.57 1.98
N PHE A 113 -8.48 3.09 2.05
CA PHE A 113 -8.75 4.42 2.58
C PHE A 113 -8.86 4.37 4.10
N HIS A 114 -7.95 5.04 4.80
CA HIS A 114 -7.94 5.16 6.26
C HIS A 114 -8.55 6.47 6.78
N GLY A 115 -8.94 7.37 5.89
CA GLY A 115 -9.55 8.66 6.21
C GLY A 115 -10.05 9.37 4.97
N THR A 116 -10.72 10.49 5.16
CA THR A 116 -11.17 11.38 4.08
C THR A 116 -10.01 12.24 3.59
N TYR A 117 -9.98 12.54 2.29
CA TYR A 117 -8.94 13.36 1.69
C TYR A 117 -9.53 14.72 1.27
N ASN A 118 -8.84 15.79 1.61
CA ASN A 118 -9.26 17.13 1.24
C ASN A 118 -9.03 17.39 -0.26
N PHE A 119 -10.04 17.98 -0.91
CA PHE A 119 -10.07 18.34 -2.34
C PHE A 119 -9.94 19.85 -2.59
N SER A 120 -9.22 20.58 -1.79
CA SER A 120 -9.17 22.05 -1.86
C SER A 120 -8.74 22.62 -3.22
N ASN A 121 -8.16 21.82 -4.11
CA ASN A 121 -7.84 22.19 -5.48
C ASN A 121 -7.74 20.97 -6.41
N SER A 122 -7.75 21.22 -7.75
CA SER A 122 -7.70 20.18 -8.79
C SER A 122 -6.46 19.30 -8.70
N PHE A 123 -5.31 19.85 -8.31
CA PHE A 123 -4.08 19.07 -8.14
C PHE A 123 -4.20 18.06 -7.00
N LYS A 124 -4.78 18.45 -5.86
CA LYS A 124 -5.02 17.52 -4.75
C LYS A 124 -6.04 16.46 -5.13
N LYS A 125 -7.08 16.81 -5.88
CA LYS A 125 -8.06 15.85 -6.39
C LYS A 125 -7.38 14.81 -7.28
N PHE A 126 -6.56 15.26 -8.23
CA PHE A 126 -5.76 14.37 -9.09
C PHE A 126 -4.82 13.49 -8.28
N TYR A 127 -4.06 14.05 -7.33
CA TYR A 127 -3.13 13.29 -6.48
C TYR A 127 -3.85 12.22 -5.65
N ASN A 128 -5.03 12.54 -5.13
CA ASN A 128 -5.84 11.62 -4.33
C ASN A 128 -6.50 10.52 -5.18
N SER A 129 -6.79 10.79 -6.47
CA SER A 129 -7.50 9.86 -7.37
C SER A 129 -6.78 8.53 -7.57
N VAL A 130 -5.48 8.46 -7.31
CA VAL A 130 -4.74 7.19 -7.38
C VAL A 130 -5.33 6.10 -6.50
N MET A 131 -5.96 6.48 -5.40
CA MET A 131 -6.54 5.54 -4.45
C MET A 131 -7.78 4.80 -4.98
N VAL A 132 -8.44 5.36 -6.02
CA VAL A 132 -9.59 4.73 -6.68
C VAL A 132 -9.23 4.08 -8.02
N LYS A 133 -7.95 4.04 -8.39
CA LYS A 133 -7.46 3.38 -9.62
C LYS A 133 -7.01 1.93 -9.38
N SER A 134 -7.38 1.34 -8.25
CA SER A 134 -7.04 -0.03 -7.89
C SER A 134 -8.13 -1.02 -8.36
N ASP A 135 -7.76 -2.30 -8.47
CA ASP A 135 -8.71 -3.39 -8.75
C ASP A 135 -9.73 -3.58 -7.61
N LEU A 136 -9.32 -3.26 -6.37
CA LEU A 136 -10.16 -3.36 -5.18
C LEU A 136 -9.84 -2.22 -4.20
N ILE A 137 -10.90 -1.56 -3.73
CA ILE A 137 -10.83 -0.48 -2.74
C ILE A 137 -11.39 -0.98 -1.42
N ILE A 138 -10.66 -0.81 -0.34
CA ILE A 138 -11.09 -1.11 1.02
C ILE A 138 -11.36 0.22 1.73
N ALA A 139 -12.59 0.42 2.21
CA ALA A 139 -12.98 1.54 3.06
C ALA A 139 -12.88 1.11 4.53
N GLY A 140 -12.20 1.89 5.36
CA GLY A 140 -12.01 1.59 6.78
C GLY A 140 -13.27 1.74 7.64
N SER A 141 -14.35 2.36 7.09
CA SER A 141 -15.65 2.51 7.76
C SER A 141 -16.73 2.86 6.73
N ASN A 142 -18.01 2.75 7.14
CA ASN A 142 -19.15 3.20 6.32
C ASN A 142 -19.08 4.70 5.99
N PHE A 143 -18.56 5.52 6.91
CA PHE A 143 -18.34 6.94 6.68
C PHE A 143 -17.34 7.17 5.53
N ILE A 144 -16.22 6.44 5.52
CA ILE A 144 -15.22 6.52 4.44
C ILE A 144 -15.78 5.95 3.14
N PHE A 145 -16.57 4.87 3.19
CA PHE A 145 -17.23 4.31 2.02
C PHE A 145 -18.14 5.33 1.34
N ASN A 146 -19.01 6.01 2.08
CA ASN A 146 -19.89 7.04 1.56
C ASN A 146 -19.09 8.22 0.98
N HIS A 147 -18.03 8.66 1.68
CA HIS A 147 -17.15 9.70 1.18
C HIS A 147 -16.50 9.33 -0.17
N ILE A 148 -16.11 8.08 -0.38
CA ILE A 148 -15.57 7.61 -1.66
C ILE A 148 -16.63 7.70 -2.75
N LEU A 149 -17.84 7.22 -2.52
CA LEU A 149 -18.93 7.25 -3.49
C LEU A 149 -19.32 8.69 -3.90
N GLU A 150 -19.34 9.62 -2.95
CA GLU A 150 -19.72 11.02 -3.20
C GLU A 150 -18.65 11.80 -3.99
N ASN A 151 -17.37 11.46 -3.85
CA ASN A 151 -16.28 12.31 -4.32
C ASN A 151 -15.44 11.71 -5.47
N TYR A 152 -15.58 10.41 -5.75
CA TYR A 152 -14.73 9.72 -6.74
C TYR A 152 -15.53 8.96 -7.82
N ASN A 153 -16.81 9.27 -7.99
CA ASN A 153 -17.59 8.78 -9.13
C ASN A 153 -17.18 9.44 -10.43
#